data_ae69beabc0101309385aa8756c08fcaf
#
_entry.id   ae69beabc0101309385aa8756c08fcaf
#
_cell.length_a   1.000
_cell.length_b   1.000
_cell.length_c   1.000
_cell.angle_alpha   90.00
_cell.angle_beta   90.00
_cell.angle_gamma   90.00
#
_symmetry.space_group_name_H-M   'P 1'
#
loop_
_entity.id
_entity.type
_entity.pdbx_description
1 polymer ?
#
loop_
_entity_poly.entity_id
_entity_poly.type
_entity_poly.pdbx_seq_one_letter_code
_entity_poly.pdbx_strand_id
1 'polypeptide(L)'
;VQAFRNGDIQVLFTVDVLNEGFDLPEINLVMFLRPTDSLTIFLQQLGRGLRHAHDKDCLTVIDLVGQQHRNCRIDRKFASLLPRQRMRIDDEVEHDFPHLPPGCNIYLQPVARKQILQHIRRTLRDIQKLTIESLATMSARRGHPPSFGEFVQESQVDPIELLSKGTWTSWKARAHVQPQTQDPDESDLRKAMLRLVTRNSPTLLEHVRRQAQSVIAEPGDAHQPSESVEAVMLHYLLFNRPGSTLSKPETVQALLRRNPNMARDIEEIAAWRQDTSDIVSIRPQLPFDCPLDLHAAYGSNEIKAALGVATLETAGPTGTGVIHVKDLRAYLHFVTFNKSDKDFSPTNRYHDYLLNRAQLHWESMSTTTRASVTGQNYIHFGERGYTILFFARLNKDVGGITSPFTYLGPARALLHCEGDRPIRMIWELAHPVPAEMYEQNCVGG
;
A
#
# COMPACT_ATOMS: atom_id res chain seq x y z
N VAL A 1 23.16 -20.80 28.74
CA VAL A 1 22.71 -21.09 27.38
C VAL A 1 22.79 -22.58 27.09
N GLN A 2 23.95 -23.21 27.24
CA GLN A 2 24.12 -24.64 26.92
C GLN A 2 23.20 -25.56 27.76
N ALA A 3 23.09 -25.31 29.07
CA ALA A 3 22.18 -26.05 29.96
C ALA A 3 20.72 -25.89 29.57
N PHE A 4 20.32 -24.71 29.08
CA PHE A 4 18.97 -24.47 28.57
C PHE A 4 18.72 -25.22 27.26
N ARG A 5 19.73 -25.22 26.35
CA ARG A 5 19.69 -25.97 25.09
C ARG A 5 19.63 -27.48 25.31
N ASN A 6 20.30 -27.97 26.33
CA ASN A 6 20.28 -29.41 26.70
C ASN A 6 19.01 -29.82 27.46
N GLY A 7 18.13 -28.87 27.85
CA GLY A 7 16.95 -29.17 28.67
C GLY A 7 17.18 -29.26 30.17
N ASP A 8 18.42 -29.04 30.65
CA ASP A 8 18.76 -29.05 32.07
C ASP A 8 18.14 -27.89 32.84
N ILE A 9 17.81 -26.79 32.12
CA ILE A 9 17.11 -25.61 32.63
C ILE A 9 15.92 -25.36 31.73
N GLN A 10 14.72 -25.18 32.31
CA GLN A 10 13.48 -24.95 31.57
C GLN A 10 13.17 -23.46 31.39
N VAL A 11 13.69 -22.59 32.22
CA VAL A 11 13.44 -21.15 32.18
C VAL A 11 14.74 -20.37 32.27
N LEU A 12 14.91 -19.41 31.39
CA LEU A 12 16.09 -18.53 31.36
C LEU A 12 15.64 -17.07 31.50
N PHE A 13 16.09 -16.40 32.56
CA PHE A 13 15.89 -14.98 32.75
C PHE A 13 17.08 -14.20 32.18
N THR A 14 16.81 -13.18 31.38
CA THR A 14 17.85 -12.36 30.76
C THR A 14 17.50 -10.89 30.79
N VAL A 15 18.53 -10.04 30.87
CA VAL A 15 18.41 -8.59 30.72
C VAL A 15 19.38 -8.18 29.61
N ASP A 16 18.85 -7.69 28.50
CA ASP A 16 19.54 -7.17 27.31
C ASP A 16 20.57 -8.12 26.63
N VAL A 17 20.91 -9.25 27.27
CA VAL A 17 21.93 -10.21 26.77
C VAL A 17 21.46 -11.00 25.55
N LEU A 18 20.15 -11.14 25.35
CA LEU A 18 19.57 -11.90 24.23
C LEU A 18 19.15 -11.02 23.06
N ASN A 19 19.51 -9.73 23.06
CA ASN A 19 19.18 -8.84 21.97
C ASN A 19 20.00 -9.12 20.69
N GLU A 20 21.22 -9.71 20.81
CA GLU A 20 22.07 -10.07 19.67
C GLU A 20 22.75 -11.44 19.88
N GLY A 21 22.98 -12.18 18.79
CA GLY A 21 23.83 -13.38 18.78
C GLY A 21 23.27 -14.67 19.38
N PHE A 22 22.02 -14.68 19.87
CA PHE A 22 21.39 -15.85 20.46
C PHE A 22 20.43 -16.54 19.50
N ASP A 23 20.65 -17.81 19.20
CA ASP A 23 19.82 -18.61 18.31
C ASP A 23 19.35 -19.89 19.01
N LEU A 24 18.06 -19.93 19.34
CA LEU A 24 17.34 -21.09 19.89
C LEU A 24 15.95 -21.18 19.26
N PRO A 25 15.83 -21.84 18.12
CA PRO A 25 14.54 -22.01 17.43
C PRO A 25 13.49 -22.76 18.27
N GLU A 26 13.93 -23.59 19.21
CA GLU A 26 13.09 -24.46 20.05
C GLU A 26 12.30 -23.70 21.12
N ILE A 27 12.58 -22.41 21.34
CA ILE A 27 11.83 -21.59 22.31
C ILE A 27 10.34 -21.55 21.91
N ASN A 28 9.47 -22.02 22.78
CA ASN A 28 8.03 -22.05 22.60
C ASN A 28 7.28 -21.04 23.48
N LEU A 29 7.95 -20.43 24.47
CA LEU A 29 7.41 -19.38 25.32
C LEU A 29 8.39 -18.23 25.48
N VAL A 30 7.94 -17.01 25.23
CA VAL A 30 8.65 -15.75 25.54
C VAL A 30 7.78 -14.91 26.46
N MET A 31 8.36 -14.44 27.58
CA MET A 31 7.66 -13.56 28.52
C MET A 31 8.42 -12.23 28.65
N PHE A 32 7.74 -11.14 28.27
CA PHE A 32 8.25 -9.78 28.45
C PHE A 32 7.85 -9.26 29.85
N LEU A 33 8.78 -9.34 30.78
CA LEU A 33 8.58 -8.86 32.17
C LEU A 33 8.79 -7.35 32.29
N ARG A 34 9.49 -6.75 31.32
CA ARG A 34 9.71 -5.31 31.21
C ARG A 34 9.19 -4.82 29.87
N PRO A 35 8.22 -3.87 29.86
CA PRO A 35 7.77 -3.26 28.63
C PRO A 35 8.94 -2.60 27.90
N THR A 36 9.07 -2.83 26.59
CA THR A 36 10.01 -2.12 25.74
C THR A 36 9.28 -1.07 24.91
N ASP A 37 9.79 0.14 24.89
CA ASP A 37 9.28 1.24 24.04
C ASP A 37 9.86 1.18 22.62
N SER A 38 10.93 0.38 22.43
CA SER A 38 11.55 0.18 21.12
C SER A 38 10.86 -0.93 20.34
N LEU A 39 10.22 -0.54 19.23
CA LEU A 39 9.63 -1.48 18.29
C LEU A 39 10.68 -2.44 17.72
N THR A 40 11.87 -1.94 17.39
CA THR A 40 12.97 -2.75 16.84
C THR A 40 13.39 -3.85 17.81
N ILE A 41 13.58 -3.52 19.09
CA ILE A 41 13.93 -4.50 20.12
C ILE A 41 12.83 -5.54 20.29
N PHE A 42 11.55 -5.09 20.32
CA PHE A 42 10.40 -5.99 20.40
C PHE A 42 10.36 -6.98 19.24
N LEU A 43 10.49 -6.51 18.00
CA LEU A 43 10.46 -7.36 16.80
C LEU A 43 11.68 -8.29 16.74
N GLN A 44 12.86 -7.85 17.16
CA GLN A 44 14.07 -8.70 17.24
C GLN A 44 13.88 -9.83 18.24
N GLN A 45 13.34 -9.53 19.41
CA GLN A 45 13.09 -10.53 20.46
C GLN A 45 11.99 -11.52 20.03
N LEU A 46 10.90 -11.01 19.42
CA LEU A 46 9.82 -11.85 18.89
C LEU A 46 10.30 -12.75 17.75
N GLY A 47 11.02 -12.19 16.78
CA GLY A 47 11.52 -12.91 15.62
C GLY A 47 12.44 -14.10 15.95
N ARG A 48 13.14 -14.06 17.08
CA ARG A 48 13.95 -15.20 17.53
C ARG A 48 13.08 -16.39 17.93
N GLY A 49 11.98 -16.13 18.61
CA GLY A 49 11.02 -17.17 18.97
C GLY A 49 10.13 -17.63 17.79
N LEU A 50 10.02 -16.88 16.70
CA LEU A 50 9.21 -17.27 15.53
C LEU A 50 9.93 -18.23 14.56
N ARG A 51 11.17 -18.62 14.84
CA ARG A 51 11.89 -19.60 14.01
C ARG A 51 11.26 -20.99 14.13
N HIS A 52 11.24 -21.72 13.01
CA HIS A 52 10.75 -23.10 12.98
C HIS A 52 11.72 -24.04 13.68
N ALA A 53 11.18 -24.97 14.48
CA ALA A 53 11.88 -26.09 15.08
C ALA A 53 11.03 -27.36 14.98
N HIS A 54 11.66 -28.55 15.03
CA HIS A 54 11.03 -29.85 14.71
C HIS A 54 9.82 -30.16 15.60
N ASP A 55 9.88 -29.87 16.89
CA ASP A 55 8.83 -30.21 17.85
C ASP A 55 8.12 -28.97 18.43
N LYS A 56 7.96 -27.95 17.59
CA LYS A 56 7.38 -26.67 17.99
C LYS A 56 6.18 -26.32 17.12
N ASP A 57 4.97 -26.42 17.68
CA ASP A 57 3.74 -26.09 17.00
C ASP A 57 3.48 -24.58 16.92
N CYS A 58 3.83 -23.85 17.99
CA CYS A 58 3.62 -22.40 18.07
C CYS A 58 4.60 -21.71 19.01
N LEU A 59 4.65 -20.39 18.93
CA LEU A 59 5.27 -19.54 19.93
C LEU A 59 4.19 -18.84 20.76
N THR A 60 4.21 -19.06 22.08
CA THR A 60 3.38 -18.30 23.02
C THR A 60 4.17 -17.07 23.49
N VAL A 61 3.58 -15.89 23.40
CA VAL A 61 4.16 -14.64 23.88
C VAL A 61 3.29 -14.06 24.98
N ILE A 62 3.87 -13.84 26.16
CA ILE A 62 3.21 -13.18 27.28
C ILE A 62 3.85 -11.79 27.46
N ASP A 63 3.07 -10.75 27.27
CA ASP A 63 3.50 -9.37 27.45
C ASP A 63 2.73 -8.75 28.62
N LEU A 64 3.46 -8.35 29.66
CA LEU A 64 2.86 -7.74 30.86
C LEU A 64 2.65 -6.25 30.59
N VAL A 65 1.41 -5.89 30.35
CA VAL A 65 1.01 -4.49 30.16
C VAL A 65 0.80 -3.81 31.51
N GLY A 66 1.76 -3.00 31.92
CA GLY A 66 1.66 -2.12 33.11
C GLY A 66 1.04 -0.76 32.79
N GLN A 67 1.09 0.16 33.78
CA GLN A 67 0.80 1.58 33.52
C GLN A 67 1.89 2.14 32.61
N GLN A 68 1.54 2.41 31.36
CA GLN A 68 2.50 2.83 30.35
C GLN A 68 2.80 4.33 30.45
N HIS A 69 4.05 4.70 30.23
CA HIS A 69 4.46 6.08 30.09
C HIS A 69 3.71 6.73 28.93
N ARG A 70 3.42 8.06 29.03
CA ARG A 70 2.66 8.81 28.01
C ARG A 70 3.23 8.70 26.60
N ASN A 71 4.52 8.46 26.48
CA ASN A 71 5.23 8.37 25.19
C ASN A 71 5.33 6.94 24.65
N CYS A 72 4.79 5.92 25.33
CA CYS A 72 4.83 4.55 24.84
C CYS A 72 3.90 4.40 23.62
N ARG A 73 4.47 3.99 22.49
CA ARG A 73 3.78 3.80 21.21
C ARG A 73 3.30 2.37 21.04
N ILE A 74 2.40 1.93 21.95
CA ILE A 74 1.78 0.60 21.89
C ILE A 74 0.98 0.37 20.60
N ASP A 75 0.42 1.45 20.04
CA ASP A 75 -0.24 1.47 18.75
C ASP A 75 0.68 0.94 17.64
N ARG A 76 1.96 1.36 17.60
CA ARG A 76 2.94 0.87 16.63
C ARG A 76 3.32 -0.60 16.84
N LYS A 77 3.40 -1.00 18.11
CA LYS A 77 3.70 -2.39 18.46
C LYS A 77 2.66 -3.33 17.88
N PHE A 78 1.38 -3.04 18.04
CA PHE A 78 0.31 -3.82 17.43
C PHE A 78 0.24 -3.67 15.90
N ALA A 79 0.40 -2.45 15.39
CA ALA A 79 0.41 -2.22 13.95
C ALA A 79 1.51 -3.00 13.22
N SER A 80 2.65 -3.26 13.88
CA SER A 80 3.75 -4.05 13.28
C SER A 80 3.46 -5.55 13.18
N LEU A 81 2.47 -6.05 13.90
CA LEU A 81 2.02 -7.45 13.87
C LEU A 81 0.90 -7.70 12.85
N LEU A 82 0.31 -6.63 12.34
CA LEU A 82 -0.74 -6.68 11.34
C LEU A 82 -0.16 -6.63 9.93
N PRO A 83 -0.83 -7.25 8.94
CA PRO A 83 -0.50 -7.02 7.54
C PRO A 83 -0.49 -5.52 7.24
N ARG A 84 0.38 -5.06 6.32
CA ARG A 84 0.56 -3.63 5.97
C ARG A 84 -0.70 -2.95 5.41
N GLN A 85 -1.88 -3.45 5.73
CA GLN A 85 -3.16 -2.82 5.43
C GLN A 85 -3.45 -1.69 6.43
N ARG A 86 -4.05 -0.61 5.93
CA ARG A 86 -4.36 0.64 6.63
C ARG A 86 -5.56 0.50 7.55
N MET A 87 -5.50 -0.39 8.50
CA MET A 87 -6.57 -0.56 9.48
C MET A 87 -6.32 0.36 10.67
N ARG A 88 -7.39 0.91 11.19
CA ARG A 88 -7.30 1.70 12.42
C ARG A 88 -6.99 0.75 13.56
N ILE A 89 -5.86 0.98 14.22
CA ILE A 89 -5.38 0.10 15.29
C ILE A 89 -6.33 0.05 16.50
N ASP A 90 -7.08 1.11 16.76
CA ASP A 90 -8.10 1.12 17.81
C ASP A 90 -9.28 0.20 17.45
N ASP A 91 -9.67 0.14 16.18
CA ASP A 91 -10.70 -0.78 15.70
C ASP A 91 -10.23 -2.24 15.77
N GLU A 92 -8.96 -2.52 15.43
CA GLU A 92 -8.36 -3.84 15.58
C GLU A 92 -8.38 -4.34 17.03
N VAL A 93 -7.92 -3.51 17.95
CA VAL A 93 -7.91 -3.84 19.39
C VAL A 93 -9.32 -4.00 19.94
N GLU A 94 -10.30 -3.22 19.45
CA GLU A 94 -11.69 -3.31 19.89
C GLU A 94 -12.37 -4.60 19.45
N HIS A 95 -12.01 -5.12 18.24
CA HIS A 95 -12.61 -6.30 17.62
C HIS A 95 -11.71 -7.56 17.65
N ASP A 96 -10.79 -7.66 18.63
CA ASP A 96 -9.91 -8.83 18.85
C ASP A 96 -9.00 -9.17 17.65
N PHE A 97 -8.50 -8.15 16.97
CA PHE A 97 -7.54 -8.27 15.86
C PHE A 97 -8.02 -9.21 14.73
N PRO A 98 -9.12 -8.90 14.06
CA PRO A 98 -9.70 -9.76 13.03
C PRO A 98 -8.80 -9.96 11.79
N HIS A 99 -7.75 -9.17 11.62
CA HIS A 99 -6.89 -9.19 10.43
C HIS A 99 -5.46 -9.63 10.72
N LEU A 100 -5.23 -10.40 11.79
CA LEU A 100 -3.93 -11.05 12.02
C LEU A 100 -3.63 -12.07 10.91
N PRO A 101 -2.33 -12.32 10.65
CA PRO A 101 -1.93 -13.40 9.76
C PRO A 101 -2.51 -14.75 10.19
N PRO A 102 -2.76 -15.69 9.26
CA PRO A 102 -3.26 -17.02 9.59
C PRO A 102 -2.39 -17.73 10.63
N GLY A 103 -3.01 -18.36 11.59
CA GLY A 103 -2.33 -19.05 12.70
C GLY A 103 -1.83 -18.12 13.80
N CYS A 104 -2.02 -16.80 13.69
CA CYS A 104 -1.71 -15.84 14.75
C CYS A 104 -2.98 -15.48 15.53
N ASN A 105 -2.83 -15.30 16.86
CA ASN A 105 -3.90 -14.84 17.73
C ASN A 105 -3.34 -13.90 18.80
N ILE A 106 -4.06 -12.83 19.12
CA ILE A 106 -3.74 -11.91 20.22
C ILE A 106 -4.95 -11.88 21.18
N TYR A 107 -4.72 -12.30 22.40
CA TYR A 107 -5.72 -12.21 23.45
C TYR A 107 -5.36 -11.10 24.44
N LEU A 108 -6.24 -10.14 24.61
CA LEU A 108 -6.11 -9.08 25.61
C LEU A 108 -7.10 -9.31 26.76
N GLN A 109 -6.59 -9.35 28.00
CA GLN A 109 -7.48 -9.36 29.14
C GLN A 109 -8.36 -8.09 29.16
N PRO A 110 -9.64 -8.15 29.60
CA PRO A 110 -10.58 -7.03 29.50
C PRO A 110 -10.07 -5.71 30.10
N VAL A 111 -9.37 -5.77 31.23
CA VAL A 111 -8.79 -4.61 31.89
C VAL A 111 -7.65 -4.02 31.06
N ALA A 112 -6.74 -4.88 30.56
CA ALA A 112 -5.64 -4.47 29.71
C ALA A 112 -6.15 -3.88 28.38
N ARG A 113 -7.15 -4.50 27.75
CA ARG A 113 -7.80 -4.00 26.52
C ARG A 113 -8.32 -2.57 26.73
N LYS A 114 -9.08 -2.33 27.80
CA LYS A 114 -9.61 -0.99 28.09
C LYS A 114 -8.51 0.05 28.25
N GLN A 115 -7.44 -0.27 28.98
CA GLN A 115 -6.30 0.61 29.18
C GLN A 115 -5.57 0.89 27.87
N ILE A 116 -5.31 -0.13 27.08
CA ILE A 116 -4.67 -0.05 25.76
C ILE A 116 -5.50 0.82 24.82
N LEU A 117 -6.81 0.59 24.70
CA LEU A 117 -7.70 1.39 23.87
C LEU A 117 -7.72 2.87 24.29
N GLN A 118 -7.78 3.14 25.58
CA GLN A 118 -7.72 4.51 26.09
C GLN A 118 -6.38 5.17 25.74
N HIS A 119 -5.28 4.45 25.88
CA HIS A 119 -3.95 4.94 25.52
C HIS A 119 -3.82 5.20 24.01
N ILE A 120 -4.21 4.25 23.17
CA ILE A 120 -4.20 4.39 21.69
C ILE A 120 -5.05 5.59 21.27
N ARG A 121 -6.30 5.68 21.71
CA ARG A 121 -7.21 6.78 21.37
C ARG A 121 -6.69 8.15 21.84
N ARG A 122 -5.96 8.19 22.94
CA ARG A 122 -5.27 9.40 23.40
C ARG A 122 -4.09 9.75 22.50
N THR A 123 -3.22 8.78 22.22
CA THR A 123 -2.06 8.95 21.34
C THR A 123 -2.49 9.42 19.95
N LEU A 124 -3.54 8.84 19.38
CA LEU A 124 -4.09 9.24 18.07
C LEU A 124 -4.65 10.68 18.08
N ARG A 125 -5.17 11.17 19.21
CA ARG A 125 -5.57 12.58 19.36
C ARG A 125 -4.37 13.52 19.42
N ASP A 126 -3.30 13.11 20.11
CA ASP A 126 -2.12 13.93 20.35
C ASP A 126 -1.06 13.79 19.23
N ILE A 127 -1.33 13.01 18.18
CA ILE A 127 -0.34 12.67 17.15
C ILE A 127 0.24 13.90 16.45
N GLN A 128 -0.56 14.94 16.25
CA GLN A 128 -0.08 16.18 15.64
C GLN A 128 0.98 16.88 16.51
N LYS A 129 0.73 16.93 17.81
CA LYS A 129 1.68 17.52 18.78
C LYS A 129 2.96 16.69 18.83
N LEU A 130 2.84 15.38 18.93
CA LEU A 130 3.98 14.46 18.94
C LEU A 130 4.81 14.56 17.65
N THR A 131 4.15 14.70 16.50
CA THR A 131 4.81 14.89 15.19
C THR A 131 5.62 16.19 15.18
N ILE A 132 5.04 17.31 15.65
CA ILE A 132 5.70 18.62 15.71
C ILE A 132 6.92 18.56 16.65
N GLU A 133 6.75 18.00 17.85
CA GLU A 133 7.83 17.87 18.83
C GLU A 133 8.98 16.98 18.32
N SER A 134 8.65 15.86 17.67
CA SER A 134 9.64 14.96 17.05
C SER A 134 10.42 15.67 15.95
N LEU A 135 9.71 16.37 15.06
CA LEU A 135 10.33 17.09 13.94
C LEU A 135 11.26 18.22 14.43
N ALA A 136 10.84 18.99 15.42
CA ALA A 136 11.67 20.03 16.04
C ALA A 136 12.92 19.43 16.71
N THR A 137 12.77 18.32 17.44
CA THR A 137 13.88 17.63 18.11
C THR A 137 14.89 17.07 17.11
N MET A 138 14.40 16.41 16.06
CA MET A 138 15.26 15.87 15.00
C MET A 138 16.03 16.98 14.28
N SER A 139 15.34 18.08 13.95
CA SER A 139 15.95 19.23 13.30
C SER A 139 17.04 19.87 14.17
N ALA A 140 16.77 20.09 15.47
CA ALA A 140 17.74 20.63 16.40
C ALA A 140 18.99 19.75 16.55
N ARG A 141 18.82 18.42 16.57
CA ARG A 141 19.93 17.46 16.67
C ARG A 141 20.79 17.45 15.41
N ARG A 142 20.19 17.59 14.23
CA ARG A 142 20.87 17.54 12.92
C ARG A 142 21.42 18.89 12.44
N GLY A 143 20.90 20.01 12.98
CA GLY A 143 21.20 21.35 12.49
C GLY A 143 20.45 21.77 11.22
N HIS A 144 19.60 20.90 10.68
CA HIS A 144 18.73 21.15 9.53
C HIS A 144 17.46 20.29 9.61
N PRO A 145 16.35 20.68 8.93
CA PRO A 145 15.16 19.86 8.88
C PRO A 145 15.45 18.49 8.23
N PRO A 146 14.92 17.40 8.78
CA PRO A 146 15.03 16.08 8.11
C PRO A 146 14.26 16.08 6.78
N SER A 147 14.68 15.23 5.85
CA SER A 147 13.88 14.89 4.68
C SER A 147 12.63 14.09 5.10
N PHE A 148 11.64 13.98 4.19
CA PHE A 148 10.44 13.18 4.45
C PHE A 148 10.79 11.73 4.80
N GLY A 149 11.70 11.11 4.05
CA GLY A 149 12.12 9.72 4.27
C GLY A 149 12.81 9.52 5.60
N GLU A 150 13.76 10.39 5.96
CA GLU A 150 14.46 10.34 7.26
C GLU A 150 13.47 10.48 8.43
N PHE A 151 12.49 11.40 8.30
CA PHE A 151 11.50 11.59 9.34
C PHE A 151 10.59 10.38 9.50
N VAL A 152 10.06 9.84 8.41
CA VAL A 152 9.20 8.64 8.45
C VAL A 152 9.95 7.46 9.04
N GLN A 153 11.20 7.23 8.61
CA GLN A 153 12.02 6.12 9.09
C GLN A 153 12.35 6.23 10.58
N GLU A 154 12.77 7.40 11.06
CA GLU A 154 13.17 7.58 12.46
C GLU A 154 11.96 7.69 13.38
N SER A 155 10.92 8.45 12.97
CA SER A 155 9.71 8.62 13.79
C SER A 155 8.76 7.43 13.69
N GLN A 156 8.89 6.56 12.68
CA GLN A 156 7.98 5.43 12.42
C GLN A 156 6.51 5.85 12.27
N VAL A 157 6.25 7.11 11.87
CA VAL A 157 4.89 7.61 11.65
C VAL A 157 4.33 7.02 10.34
N ASP A 158 3.03 6.73 10.31
CA ASP A 158 2.38 6.36 9.05
C ASP A 158 2.38 7.58 8.10
N PRO A 159 3.04 7.48 6.93
CA PRO A 159 3.13 8.58 5.99
C PRO A 159 1.77 9.06 5.50
N ILE A 160 0.77 8.18 5.46
CA ILE A 160 -0.59 8.55 5.05
C ILE A 160 -1.30 9.31 6.16
N GLU A 161 -1.16 8.88 7.41
CA GLU A 161 -1.69 9.62 8.53
C GLU A 161 -1.05 11.01 8.59
N LEU A 162 0.27 11.10 8.40
CA LEU A 162 1.02 12.35 8.34
C LEU A 162 0.44 13.27 7.26
N LEU A 163 0.36 12.81 6.01
CA LEU A 163 -0.11 13.59 4.87
C LEU A 163 -1.63 13.85 4.87
N SER A 164 -2.42 13.04 5.58
CA SER A 164 -3.83 13.32 5.79
C SER A 164 -4.10 14.55 6.64
N LYS A 165 -3.15 14.93 7.50
CA LYS A 165 -3.26 16.06 8.43
C LYS A 165 -2.52 17.32 7.97
N GLY A 166 -1.68 17.23 6.95
CA GLY A 166 -0.93 18.36 6.40
C GLY A 166 0.06 17.92 5.32
N THR A 167 0.61 18.88 4.58
CA THR A 167 1.72 18.67 3.66
C THR A 167 3.03 18.60 4.44
N TRP A 168 4.07 18.03 3.84
CA TRP A 168 5.37 17.94 4.51
C TRP A 168 5.93 19.33 4.85
N THR A 169 5.82 20.26 3.91
CA THR A 169 6.16 21.67 4.12
C THR A 169 5.35 22.27 5.28
N SER A 170 4.05 22.02 5.39
CA SER A 170 3.24 22.55 6.49
C SER A 170 3.62 21.98 7.87
N TRP A 171 4.08 20.74 7.93
CA TRP A 171 4.59 20.14 9.16
C TRP A 171 5.90 20.77 9.60
N LYS A 172 6.84 21.01 8.67
CA LYS A 172 8.09 21.72 8.92
C LYS A 172 7.84 23.15 9.45
N ALA A 173 6.86 23.83 8.86
CA ALA A 173 6.47 25.19 9.32
C ALA A 173 5.84 25.17 10.71
N ARG A 174 4.94 24.23 11.02
CA ARG A 174 4.35 24.06 12.37
C ARG A 174 5.38 23.73 13.43
N ALA A 175 6.43 23.03 13.09
CA ALA A 175 7.55 22.72 13.97
C ALA A 175 8.56 23.87 14.09
N HIS A 176 8.32 25.00 13.43
CA HIS A 176 9.21 26.16 13.37
C HIS A 176 10.63 25.86 12.85
N VAL A 177 10.77 24.81 12.02
CA VAL A 177 12.05 24.42 11.43
C VAL A 177 12.24 24.96 10.00
N GLN A 178 11.20 25.57 9.45
CA GLN A 178 11.26 26.39 8.23
C GLN A 178 10.20 27.50 8.26
N PRO A 179 10.34 28.57 7.45
CA PRO A 179 9.32 29.62 7.34
C PRO A 179 7.98 29.05 6.88
N GLN A 180 6.90 29.66 7.34
CA GLN A 180 5.58 29.34 6.83
C GLN A 180 5.43 29.87 5.41
N THR A 181 5.19 28.98 4.48
CA THR A 181 4.93 29.27 3.06
C THR A 181 3.62 28.62 2.68
N GLN A 182 2.88 29.23 1.77
CA GLN A 182 1.61 28.68 1.29
C GLN A 182 1.65 28.68 -0.24
N ASP A 183 1.51 27.49 -0.80
CA ASP A 183 1.37 27.30 -2.24
C ASP A 183 -0.13 27.42 -2.63
N PRO A 184 -0.45 27.97 -3.81
CA PRO A 184 -1.84 28.23 -4.22
C PRO A 184 -2.75 26.99 -4.24
N ASP A 185 -2.19 25.83 -4.63
CA ASP A 185 -2.97 24.59 -4.83
C ASP A 185 -2.68 23.53 -3.77
N GLU A 186 -2.24 23.93 -2.58
CA GLU A 186 -1.82 23.02 -1.50
C GLU A 186 -2.85 21.93 -1.18
N SER A 187 -4.15 22.28 -1.15
CA SER A 187 -5.23 21.34 -0.85
C SER A 187 -5.34 20.21 -1.88
N ASP A 188 -5.24 20.52 -3.16
CA ASP A 188 -5.37 19.52 -4.23
C ASP A 188 -4.09 18.69 -4.39
N LEU A 189 -2.92 19.33 -4.26
CA LEU A 189 -1.64 18.65 -4.28
C LEU A 189 -1.42 17.75 -3.06
N ARG A 190 -1.99 18.05 -1.89
CA ARG A 190 -1.99 17.14 -0.75
C ARG A 190 -2.71 15.83 -1.08
N LYS A 191 -3.84 15.86 -1.82
CA LYS A 191 -4.52 14.65 -2.30
C LYS A 191 -3.63 13.85 -3.27
N ALA A 192 -2.85 14.56 -4.09
CA ALA A 192 -1.86 13.94 -4.98
C ALA A 192 -0.74 13.23 -4.19
N MET A 193 -0.23 13.84 -3.13
CA MET A 193 0.77 13.23 -2.24
C MET A 193 0.24 11.96 -1.56
N LEU A 194 -1.03 11.96 -1.13
CA LEU A 194 -1.69 10.77 -0.57
C LEU A 194 -1.80 9.64 -1.60
N ARG A 195 -2.04 9.95 -2.88
CA ARG A 195 -1.98 8.96 -3.95
C ARG A 195 -0.54 8.47 -4.17
N LEU A 196 0.42 9.39 -4.29
CA LEU A 196 1.83 9.10 -4.53
C LEU A 196 2.42 8.13 -3.50
N VAL A 197 2.17 8.37 -2.22
CA VAL A 197 2.62 7.49 -1.12
C VAL A 197 2.18 6.03 -1.32
N THR A 198 1.09 5.80 -2.04
CA THR A 198 0.56 4.45 -2.28
C THR A 198 1.08 3.80 -3.56
N ARG A 199 1.87 4.52 -4.34
CA ARG A 199 2.51 4.00 -5.56
C ARG A 199 3.88 3.43 -5.22
N ASN A 200 4.27 2.37 -5.93
CA ASN A 200 5.54 1.69 -5.73
C ASN A 200 6.22 1.24 -7.05
N SER A 201 5.70 1.72 -8.20
CA SER A 201 6.34 1.48 -9.49
C SER A 201 7.65 2.26 -9.60
N PRO A 202 8.81 1.59 -9.77
CA PRO A 202 10.08 2.28 -9.94
C PRO A 202 10.08 3.24 -11.13
N THR A 203 9.51 2.82 -12.26
CA THR A 203 9.42 3.64 -13.47
C THR A 203 8.56 4.90 -13.27
N LEU A 204 7.38 4.76 -12.66
CA LEU A 204 6.50 5.91 -12.39
C LEU A 204 7.14 6.87 -11.38
N LEU A 205 7.71 6.34 -10.28
CA LEU A 205 8.35 7.16 -9.25
C LEU A 205 9.56 7.93 -9.78
N GLU A 206 10.38 7.31 -10.64
CA GLU A 206 11.49 7.97 -11.31
C GLU A 206 11.01 9.11 -12.23
N HIS A 207 9.91 8.88 -12.95
CA HIS A 207 9.32 9.92 -13.79
C HIS A 207 8.80 11.10 -12.95
N VAL A 208 8.11 10.84 -11.84
CA VAL A 208 7.63 11.86 -10.87
C VAL A 208 8.81 12.69 -10.36
N ARG A 209 9.89 12.03 -9.89
CA ARG A 209 11.10 12.71 -9.39
C ARG A 209 11.72 13.61 -10.43
N ARG A 210 11.94 13.09 -11.62
CA ARG A 210 12.56 13.85 -12.72
C ARG A 210 11.77 15.10 -13.07
N GLN A 211 10.43 15.00 -13.11
CA GLN A 211 9.57 16.16 -13.39
C GLN A 211 9.61 17.18 -12.23
N ALA A 212 9.61 16.75 -10.99
CA ALA A 212 9.74 17.66 -9.85
C ALA A 212 11.12 18.31 -9.79
N GLN A 213 12.19 17.55 -10.00
CA GLN A 213 13.57 18.06 -10.02
C GLN A 213 13.81 19.07 -11.15
N SER A 214 13.26 18.85 -12.35
CA SER A 214 13.41 19.79 -13.47
C SER A 214 12.80 21.16 -13.15
N VAL A 215 11.71 21.20 -12.41
CA VAL A 215 11.07 22.45 -11.97
C VAL A 215 11.85 23.13 -10.85
N ILE A 216 12.44 22.34 -9.94
CA ILE A 216 13.25 22.87 -8.83
C ILE A 216 14.56 23.45 -9.34
N ALA A 217 15.21 22.82 -10.33
CA ALA A 217 16.51 23.23 -10.86
C ALA A 217 16.41 24.44 -11.80
N GLU A 218 15.37 24.49 -12.63
CA GLU A 218 15.15 25.55 -13.61
C GLU A 218 13.77 26.19 -13.47
N PRO A 219 13.62 27.25 -12.67
CA PRO A 219 12.33 27.93 -12.48
C PRO A 219 11.78 28.65 -13.71
N GLY A 220 12.56 28.73 -14.81
CA GLY A 220 12.20 29.43 -16.05
C GLY A 220 11.63 28.51 -17.14
N ASP A 221 10.91 29.11 -18.07
CA ASP A 221 10.23 28.64 -19.28
C ASP A 221 9.47 27.30 -19.31
N ALA A 222 8.23 27.41 -19.77
CA ALA A 222 7.32 26.31 -19.96
C ALA A 222 7.75 25.44 -21.15
N HIS A 223 8.18 24.20 -20.89
CA HIS A 223 8.22 23.16 -21.92
C HIS A 223 6.77 22.87 -22.38
N GLN A 224 6.59 22.63 -23.68
CA GLN A 224 5.30 22.22 -24.22
C GLN A 224 4.81 20.94 -23.53
N PRO A 225 3.48 20.76 -23.36
CA PRO A 225 2.94 19.54 -22.77
C PRO A 225 3.47 18.35 -23.56
N SER A 226 4.16 17.46 -22.89
CA SER A 226 4.50 16.16 -23.46
C SER A 226 3.23 15.30 -23.44
N GLU A 227 2.80 14.81 -24.59
CA GLU A 227 1.73 13.83 -24.71
C GLU A 227 2.25 12.39 -24.52
N SER A 228 3.46 12.21 -23.96
CA SER A 228 3.95 10.87 -23.66
C SER A 228 3.04 10.17 -22.67
N VAL A 229 2.96 8.85 -22.78
CA VAL A 229 2.12 8.03 -21.92
C VAL A 229 2.43 8.27 -20.45
N GLU A 230 3.71 8.42 -20.10
CA GLU A 230 4.15 8.70 -18.73
C GLU A 230 3.68 10.07 -18.24
N ALA A 231 3.65 11.07 -19.13
CA ALA A 231 3.15 12.41 -18.79
C ALA A 231 1.65 12.39 -18.53
N VAL A 232 0.88 11.60 -19.30
CA VAL A 232 -0.57 11.42 -19.06
C VAL A 232 -0.79 10.64 -17.76
N MET A 233 -0.02 9.58 -17.48
CA MET A 233 -0.07 8.87 -16.20
C MET A 233 0.19 9.82 -15.02
N LEU A 234 1.21 10.65 -15.11
CA LEU A 234 1.55 11.64 -14.08
C LEU A 234 0.44 12.70 -13.91
N HIS A 235 -0.18 13.14 -15.01
CA HIS A 235 -1.34 14.01 -14.95
C HIS A 235 -2.44 13.39 -14.09
N TYR A 236 -2.80 12.11 -14.32
CA TYR A 236 -3.82 11.44 -13.53
C TYR A 236 -3.40 11.15 -12.09
N LEU A 237 -2.12 10.91 -11.82
CA LEU A 237 -1.60 10.82 -10.46
C LEU A 237 -1.81 12.14 -9.69
N LEU A 238 -1.53 13.29 -10.31
CA LEU A 238 -1.60 14.59 -9.65
C LEU A 238 -3.03 15.16 -9.63
N PHE A 239 -3.74 15.14 -10.74
CA PHE A 239 -5.08 15.75 -10.85
C PHE A 239 -6.22 14.75 -10.62
N ASN A 240 -6.05 13.48 -10.96
CA ASN A 240 -7.06 12.40 -10.93
C ASN A 240 -8.35 12.71 -11.71
N ARG A 241 -8.26 13.59 -12.69
CA ARG A 241 -9.36 14.02 -13.59
C ARG A 241 -8.77 14.50 -14.91
N PRO A 242 -9.58 14.50 -16.01
CA PRO A 242 -9.13 15.02 -17.30
C PRO A 242 -8.73 16.49 -17.22
N GLY A 243 -7.75 16.90 -18.02
CA GLY A 243 -7.34 18.30 -18.14
C GLY A 243 -8.48 19.22 -18.61
N SER A 244 -9.36 18.72 -19.47
CA SER A 244 -10.57 19.42 -19.94
C SER A 244 -11.53 19.81 -18.82
N THR A 245 -11.49 19.16 -17.66
CA THR A 245 -12.32 19.47 -16.48
C THR A 245 -11.63 20.44 -15.51
N LEU A 246 -10.38 20.81 -15.76
CA LEU A 246 -9.68 21.82 -14.97
C LEU A 246 -10.20 23.21 -15.37
N SER A 247 -10.30 24.10 -14.38
CA SER A 247 -10.72 25.49 -14.60
C SER A 247 -9.81 26.24 -15.58
N LYS A 248 -8.57 25.82 -15.69
CA LYS A 248 -7.60 26.24 -16.73
C LYS A 248 -6.84 24.98 -17.18
N PRO A 249 -6.68 24.76 -18.50
CA PRO A 249 -5.79 23.73 -19.01
C PRO A 249 -4.37 24.00 -18.48
N GLU A 250 -3.84 23.05 -17.76
CA GLU A 250 -2.54 23.20 -17.11
C GLU A 250 -1.70 21.95 -17.26
N THR A 251 -0.44 22.13 -17.57
CA THR A 251 0.54 21.03 -17.55
C THR A 251 0.98 20.73 -16.12
N VAL A 252 1.44 19.50 -15.89
CA VAL A 252 2.04 19.11 -14.60
C VAL A 252 3.19 20.05 -14.22
N GLN A 253 4.02 20.43 -15.19
CA GLN A 253 5.15 21.32 -14.94
C GLN A 253 4.69 22.73 -14.54
N ALA A 254 3.67 23.28 -15.20
CA ALA A 254 3.12 24.58 -14.83
C ALA A 254 2.52 24.57 -13.42
N LEU A 255 1.81 23.48 -13.06
CA LEU A 255 1.32 23.28 -11.71
C LEU A 255 2.45 23.25 -10.68
N LEU A 256 3.49 22.44 -10.91
CA LEU A 256 4.61 22.31 -9.97
C LEU A 256 5.41 23.61 -9.83
N ARG A 257 5.61 24.37 -10.93
CA ARG A 257 6.28 25.69 -10.88
C ARG A 257 5.52 26.71 -10.05
N ARG A 258 4.18 26.71 -10.15
CA ARG A 258 3.34 27.59 -9.34
C ARG A 258 3.35 27.20 -7.86
N ASN A 259 3.72 25.94 -7.57
CA ASN A 259 3.71 25.35 -6.24
C ASN A 259 5.09 24.78 -5.86
N PRO A 260 6.13 25.62 -5.70
CA PRO A 260 7.51 25.16 -5.54
C PRO A 260 7.76 24.37 -4.25
N ASN A 261 7.04 24.64 -3.18
CA ASN A 261 7.15 23.86 -1.95
C ASN A 261 6.54 22.47 -2.12
N MET A 262 5.38 22.41 -2.80
CA MET A 262 4.74 21.13 -3.13
C MET A 262 5.59 20.31 -4.10
N ALA A 263 6.29 20.93 -5.04
CA ALA A 263 7.22 20.24 -5.92
C ALA A 263 8.35 19.55 -5.14
N ARG A 264 8.90 20.22 -4.12
CA ARG A 264 9.90 19.63 -3.22
C ARG A 264 9.33 18.50 -2.39
N ASP A 265 8.14 18.68 -1.80
CA ASP A 265 7.46 17.64 -1.04
C ASP A 265 7.17 16.40 -1.91
N ILE A 266 6.74 16.58 -3.16
CA ILE A 266 6.50 15.48 -4.13
C ILE A 266 7.81 14.76 -4.45
N GLU A 267 8.91 15.51 -4.67
CA GLU A 267 10.23 14.93 -4.92
C GLU A 267 10.70 14.08 -3.72
N GLU A 268 10.65 14.64 -2.51
CA GLU A 268 11.07 13.93 -1.29
C GLU A 268 10.22 12.68 -1.03
N ILE A 269 8.90 12.74 -1.26
CA ILE A 269 7.99 11.59 -1.10
C ILE A 269 8.28 10.53 -2.16
N ALA A 270 8.49 10.93 -3.42
CA ALA A 270 8.80 10.00 -4.50
C ALA A 270 10.16 9.32 -4.27
N ALA A 271 11.18 10.06 -3.82
CA ALA A 271 12.48 9.53 -3.46
C ALA A 271 12.35 8.47 -2.33
N TRP A 272 11.68 8.82 -1.25
CA TRP A 272 11.42 7.89 -0.15
C TRP A 272 10.67 6.63 -0.62
N ARG A 273 9.64 6.78 -1.47
CA ARG A 273 8.91 5.62 -2.01
C ARG A 273 9.76 4.75 -2.91
N GLN A 274 10.65 5.34 -3.68
CA GLN A 274 11.60 4.61 -4.53
C GLN A 274 12.58 3.79 -3.67
N ASP A 275 13.11 4.38 -2.61
CA ASP A 275 14.04 3.72 -1.68
C ASP A 275 13.37 2.60 -0.84
N THR A 276 12.06 2.69 -0.62
CA THR A 276 11.29 1.72 0.18
C THR A 276 10.45 0.75 -0.64
N SER A 277 10.54 0.81 -1.97
CA SER A 277 9.83 -0.10 -2.87
C SER A 277 10.58 -1.43 -3.02
N ASP A 278 9.86 -2.53 -2.79
CA ASP A 278 10.37 -3.89 -3.04
C ASP A 278 10.15 -4.33 -4.49
N ILE A 279 9.56 -3.47 -5.33
CA ILE A 279 9.23 -3.79 -6.72
C ILE A 279 10.48 -3.60 -7.60
N VAL A 280 10.79 -4.64 -8.34
CA VAL A 280 11.78 -4.58 -9.43
C VAL A 280 11.05 -4.19 -10.72
N SER A 281 11.63 -3.28 -11.51
CA SER A 281 11.05 -2.88 -12.79
C SER A 281 11.15 -4.03 -13.79
N ILE A 282 10.08 -4.81 -13.90
CA ILE A 282 9.91 -5.89 -14.87
C ILE A 282 8.67 -5.60 -15.67
N ARG A 283 8.78 -5.63 -17.00
CA ARG A 283 7.66 -5.47 -17.93
C ARG A 283 7.35 -6.80 -18.59
N PRO A 284 6.13 -7.34 -18.45
CA PRO A 284 5.72 -8.53 -19.18
C PRO A 284 5.81 -8.31 -20.69
N GLN A 285 6.19 -9.35 -21.43
CA GLN A 285 6.14 -9.31 -22.89
C GLN A 285 4.68 -9.32 -23.34
N LEU A 286 4.28 -8.26 -24.03
CA LEU A 286 2.95 -8.06 -24.60
C LEU A 286 3.08 -7.74 -26.10
N PRO A 287 2.02 -7.96 -26.90
CA PRO A 287 2.03 -7.60 -28.32
C PRO A 287 1.94 -6.09 -28.59
N PHE A 288 1.96 -5.26 -27.55
CA PHE A 288 1.92 -3.80 -27.57
C PHE A 288 2.76 -3.23 -26.43
N ASP A 289 3.13 -1.96 -26.55
CA ASP A 289 3.88 -1.25 -25.49
C ASP A 289 3.01 -1.03 -24.26
N CYS A 290 3.56 -1.37 -23.11
CA CYS A 290 2.94 -1.17 -21.81
C CYS A 290 3.98 -0.71 -20.78
N PRO A 291 3.89 0.52 -20.27
CA PRO A 291 4.90 1.08 -19.34
C PRO A 291 4.72 0.61 -17.89
N LEU A 292 3.79 -0.30 -17.63
CA LEU A 292 3.48 -0.75 -16.28
C LEU A 292 4.48 -1.80 -15.79
N ASP A 293 5.05 -1.56 -14.61
CA ASP A 293 5.89 -2.53 -13.91
C ASP A 293 5.03 -3.62 -13.28
N LEU A 294 5.41 -4.88 -13.49
CA LEU A 294 4.71 -6.03 -12.93
C LEU A 294 4.68 -5.96 -11.41
N HIS A 295 3.54 -6.28 -10.82
CA HIS A 295 3.24 -6.25 -9.38
C HIS A 295 3.27 -4.84 -8.74
N ALA A 296 3.51 -3.79 -9.52
CA ALA A 296 3.42 -2.45 -9.01
C ALA A 296 1.97 -1.95 -8.89
N ALA A 297 1.78 -0.98 -8.01
CA ALA A 297 0.49 -0.42 -7.62
C ALA A 297 0.20 0.89 -8.37
N TYR A 298 -0.96 0.95 -9.02
CA TYR A 298 -1.41 2.08 -9.82
C TYR A 298 -2.87 2.47 -9.54
N GLY A 299 -3.22 3.73 -9.76
CA GLY A 299 -4.62 4.15 -9.82
C GLY A 299 -5.30 3.68 -11.12
N SER A 300 -6.60 3.48 -11.09
CA SER A 300 -7.34 3.03 -12.29
C SER A 300 -7.17 3.99 -13.48
N ASN A 301 -7.11 5.30 -13.23
CA ASN A 301 -6.90 6.28 -14.29
C ASN A 301 -5.45 6.26 -14.84
N GLU A 302 -4.46 5.97 -14.00
CA GLU A 302 -3.07 5.77 -14.40
C GLU A 302 -2.93 4.53 -15.31
N ILE A 303 -3.61 3.41 -14.96
CA ILE A 303 -3.66 2.20 -15.77
C ILE A 303 -4.31 2.48 -17.13
N LYS A 304 -5.43 3.19 -17.13
CA LYS A 304 -6.12 3.59 -18.36
C LYS A 304 -5.25 4.50 -19.24
N ALA A 305 -4.51 5.42 -18.63
CA ALA A 305 -3.56 6.28 -19.34
C ALA A 305 -2.41 5.47 -19.95
N ALA A 306 -1.84 4.53 -19.19
CA ALA A 306 -0.78 3.66 -19.66
C ALA A 306 -1.15 2.84 -20.91
N LEU A 307 -2.43 2.56 -21.10
CA LEU A 307 -2.96 1.74 -22.19
C LEU A 307 -3.80 2.54 -23.20
N GLY A 308 -3.65 3.86 -23.23
CA GLY A 308 -4.28 4.74 -24.20
C GLY A 308 -5.80 4.91 -24.06
N VAL A 309 -6.40 4.41 -22.97
CA VAL A 309 -7.85 4.52 -22.71
C VAL A 309 -8.20 5.88 -22.11
N ALA A 310 -7.33 6.43 -21.27
CA ALA A 310 -7.44 7.78 -20.73
C ALA A 310 -6.43 8.69 -21.42
N THR A 311 -6.87 9.90 -21.76
CA THR A 311 -6.06 10.96 -22.36
C THR A 311 -6.14 12.22 -21.50
N LEU A 312 -5.46 13.28 -21.86
CA LEU A 312 -5.62 14.57 -21.18
C LEU A 312 -7.05 15.13 -21.31
N GLU A 313 -7.82 14.69 -22.31
CA GLU A 313 -9.19 15.17 -22.56
C GLU A 313 -10.25 14.32 -21.87
N THR A 314 -10.02 13.00 -21.75
CA THR A 314 -11.02 12.07 -21.21
C THR A 314 -10.42 11.04 -20.28
N ALA A 315 -11.10 10.77 -19.17
CA ALA A 315 -10.72 9.68 -18.25
C ALA A 315 -11.13 8.28 -18.73
N GLY A 316 -11.79 8.18 -19.89
CA GLY A 316 -12.36 6.92 -20.38
C GLY A 316 -13.47 6.36 -19.48
N PRO A 317 -13.89 5.09 -19.68
CA PRO A 317 -14.98 4.47 -18.94
C PRO A 317 -14.73 4.45 -17.42
N THR A 318 -15.80 4.68 -16.65
CA THR A 318 -15.78 4.63 -15.18
C THR A 318 -16.79 3.61 -14.66
N GLY A 319 -16.49 3.01 -13.48
CA GLY A 319 -17.40 2.11 -12.78
C GLY A 319 -17.54 0.71 -13.41
N THR A 320 -16.71 0.36 -14.39
CA THR A 320 -16.69 -0.97 -15.02
C THR A 320 -15.58 -1.82 -14.46
N GLY A 321 -15.88 -3.09 -14.14
CA GLY A 321 -14.87 -4.09 -13.74
C GLY A 321 -14.00 -4.57 -14.91
N VAL A 322 -14.43 -4.33 -16.17
CA VAL A 322 -13.70 -4.72 -17.38
C VAL A 322 -13.75 -3.59 -18.40
N ILE A 323 -12.61 -3.31 -19.03
CA ILE A 323 -12.50 -2.35 -20.14
C ILE A 323 -11.95 -3.08 -21.36
N HIS A 324 -12.62 -2.95 -22.49
CA HIS A 324 -12.15 -3.46 -23.78
C HIS A 324 -11.38 -2.36 -24.53
N VAL A 325 -10.09 -2.57 -24.71
CA VAL A 325 -9.21 -1.68 -25.51
C VAL A 325 -9.10 -2.25 -26.91
N LYS A 326 -9.96 -1.78 -27.80
CA LYS A 326 -10.14 -2.36 -29.16
C LYS A 326 -8.85 -2.32 -29.98
N ASP A 327 -8.16 -1.17 -29.95
CA ASP A 327 -6.95 -0.93 -30.75
C ASP A 327 -5.78 -1.85 -30.35
N LEU A 328 -5.70 -2.19 -29.05
CA LEU A 328 -4.70 -3.12 -28.52
C LEU A 328 -5.17 -4.58 -28.54
N ARG A 329 -6.43 -4.85 -28.93
CA ARG A 329 -7.09 -6.16 -28.77
C ARG A 329 -6.90 -6.70 -27.34
N ALA A 330 -7.12 -5.86 -26.32
CA ALA A 330 -6.89 -6.19 -24.93
C ALA A 330 -8.14 -5.97 -24.08
N TYR A 331 -8.27 -6.77 -23.03
CA TYR A 331 -9.25 -6.57 -21.96
C TYR A 331 -8.53 -6.32 -20.65
N LEU A 332 -8.90 -5.23 -19.97
CA LEU A 332 -8.39 -4.85 -18.65
C LEU A 332 -9.37 -5.30 -17.59
N HIS A 333 -9.02 -6.28 -16.80
CA HIS A 333 -9.85 -6.81 -15.71
C HIS A 333 -9.45 -6.16 -14.38
N PHE A 334 -10.36 -5.38 -13.79
CA PHE A 334 -10.18 -4.74 -12.48
C PHE A 334 -10.90 -5.55 -11.41
N VAL A 335 -10.14 -6.26 -10.60
CA VAL A 335 -10.64 -7.18 -9.58
C VAL A 335 -10.51 -6.55 -8.18
N THR A 336 -11.56 -6.63 -7.38
CA THR A 336 -11.52 -6.31 -5.95
C THR A 336 -11.96 -7.57 -5.21
N PHE A 337 -11.06 -8.17 -4.41
CA PHE A 337 -11.34 -9.45 -3.75
C PHE A 337 -12.36 -9.29 -2.62
N ASN A 338 -12.12 -8.40 -1.69
CA ASN A 338 -13.02 -8.17 -0.55
C ASN A 338 -14.07 -7.12 -0.92
N LYS A 339 -15.28 -7.57 -1.25
CA LYS A 339 -16.40 -6.71 -1.65
C LYS A 339 -17.34 -6.50 -0.46
N SER A 340 -17.28 -5.32 0.17
CA SER A 340 -18.16 -4.95 1.28
C SER A 340 -19.57 -4.57 0.79
N ASP A 341 -20.58 -4.73 1.67
CA ASP A 341 -21.97 -4.32 1.41
C ASP A 341 -22.12 -2.83 1.11
N LYS A 342 -21.20 -2.01 1.61
CA LYS A 342 -21.20 -0.54 1.39
C LYS A 342 -20.78 -0.16 -0.02
N ASP A 343 -19.92 -0.98 -0.64
CA ASP A 343 -19.23 -0.65 -1.89
C ASP A 343 -19.83 -1.31 -3.13
N PHE A 344 -20.58 -2.39 -2.94
CA PHE A 344 -21.11 -3.20 -4.04
C PHE A 344 -22.58 -3.58 -3.78
N SER A 345 -23.42 -3.42 -4.81
CA SER A 345 -24.80 -3.91 -4.74
C SER A 345 -24.83 -5.45 -4.75
N PRO A 346 -25.85 -6.10 -4.19
CA PRO A 346 -25.98 -7.56 -4.19
C PRO A 346 -25.86 -8.19 -5.60
N THR A 347 -26.27 -7.45 -6.63
CA THR A 347 -26.22 -7.89 -8.03
C THR A 347 -24.82 -7.82 -8.67
N ASN A 348 -23.88 -7.10 -8.04
CA ASN A 348 -22.50 -6.91 -8.52
C ASN A 348 -21.46 -7.58 -7.63
N ARG A 349 -21.88 -8.48 -6.74
CA ARG A 349 -21.02 -9.31 -5.91
C ARG A 349 -20.60 -10.56 -6.68
N TYR A 350 -19.61 -10.42 -7.54
CA TYR A 350 -18.94 -11.55 -8.17
C TYR A 350 -17.95 -12.16 -7.18
N HIS A 351 -17.85 -13.48 -7.14
CA HIS A 351 -16.92 -14.22 -6.30
C HIS A 351 -15.58 -14.36 -7.01
N ASP A 352 -14.73 -13.33 -6.89
CA ASP A 352 -13.38 -13.36 -7.43
C ASP A 352 -12.41 -13.72 -6.30
N TYR A 353 -11.57 -14.74 -6.48
CA TYR A 353 -10.59 -15.19 -5.49
C TYR A 353 -9.41 -15.91 -6.13
N LEU A 354 -8.30 -16.00 -5.38
CA LEU A 354 -7.11 -16.71 -5.80
C LEU A 354 -7.19 -18.18 -5.33
N LEU A 355 -7.17 -19.14 -6.25
CA LEU A 355 -7.06 -20.57 -5.96
C LEU A 355 -5.65 -20.92 -5.44
N ASN A 356 -4.64 -20.30 -6.03
CA ASN A 356 -3.25 -20.32 -5.66
C ASN A 356 -2.56 -19.09 -6.25
N ARG A 357 -1.25 -18.96 -6.08
CA ARG A 357 -0.51 -17.80 -6.59
C ARG A 357 -0.51 -17.65 -8.12
N ALA A 358 -0.82 -18.70 -8.86
CA ALA A 358 -0.84 -18.69 -10.34
C ALA A 358 -2.24 -18.78 -10.93
N GLN A 359 -3.29 -19.01 -10.13
CA GLN A 359 -4.62 -19.26 -10.61
C GLN A 359 -5.66 -18.35 -9.94
N LEU A 360 -6.44 -17.67 -10.78
CA LEU A 360 -7.48 -16.73 -10.39
C LEU A 360 -8.86 -17.24 -10.84
N HIS A 361 -9.79 -17.42 -9.89
CA HIS A 361 -11.21 -17.55 -10.18
C HIS A 361 -11.79 -16.16 -10.42
N TRP A 362 -12.47 -15.97 -11.53
CA TRP A 362 -13.09 -14.71 -11.91
C TRP A 362 -14.46 -14.94 -12.55
N GLU A 363 -15.42 -14.09 -12.23
CA GLU A 363 -16.77 -14.11 -12.78
C GLU A 363 -17.01 -12.94 -13.74
N SER A 364 -17.58 -13.23 -14.92
CA SER A 364 -17.96 -12.20 -15.87
C SER A 364 -19.14 -11.36 -15.35
N MET A 365 -19.36 -10.19 -15.94
CA MET A 365 -20.61 -9.45 -15.71
C MET A 365 -21.80 -10.33 -16.14
N SER A 366 -22.91 -10.24 -15.39
CA SER A 366 -24.15 -10.97 -15.65
C SER A 366 -24.79 -10.68 -17.03
N THR A 367 -24.40 -9.58 -17.67
CA THR A 367 -24.79 -9.24 -19.03
C THR A 367 -23.99 -9.96 -20.12
N THR A 368 -22.87 -10.59 -19.76
CA THR A 368 -22.00 -11.32 -20.69
C THR A 368 -22.38 -12.79 -20.72
N THR A 369 -22.74 -13.29 -21.89
CA THR A 369 -23.06 -14.71 -22.14
C THR A 369 -21.93 -15.39 -22.90
N ARG A 370 -21.85 -16.74 -22.83
CA ARG A 370 -20.88 -17.51 -23.61
C ARG A 370 -21.02 -17.28 -25.11
N ALA A 371 -22.26 -17.11 -25.61
CA ALA A 371 -22.54 -16.85 -27.03
C ALA A 371 -22.25 -15.40 -27.45
N SER A 372 -22.13 -14.47 -26.53
CA SER A 372 -21.83 -13.06 -26.84
C SER A 372 -20.44 -12.91 -27.43
N VAL A 373 -20.21 -11.85 -28.23
CA VAL A 373 -18.88 -11.53 -28.79
C VAL A 373 -17.82 -11.43 -27.70
N THR A 374 -18.16 -10.76 -26.58
CA THR A 374 -17.24 -10.61 -25.42
C THR A 374 -16.95 -11.96 -24.76
N GLY A 375 -17.99 -12.80 -24.54
CA GLY A 375 -17.78 -14.14 -23.96
C GLY A 375 -16.91 -15.01 -24.84
N GLN A 376 -17.15 -14.99 -26.16
CA GLN A 376 -16.32 -15.71 -27.12
C GLN A 376 -14.87 -15.18 -27.17
N ASN A 377 -14.68 -13.87 -27.00
CA ASN A 377 -13.34 -13.28 -26.92
C ASN A 377 -12.59 -13.69 -25.64
N TYR A 378 -13.28 -13.91 -24.52
CA TYR A 378 -12.67 -14.47 -23.33
C TYR A 378 -12.29 -15.93 -23.49
N ILE A 379 -13.24 -16.75 -24.00
CA ILE A 379 -13.05 -18.20 -24.13
C ILE A 379 -11.93 -18.53 -25.13
N HIS A 380 -11.86 -17.80 -26.23
CA HIS A 380 -10.91 -18.02 -27.33
C HIS A 380 -9.88 -16.89 -27.45
N PHE A 381 -9.49 -16.27 -26.32
CA PHE A 381 -8.68 -15.04 -26.33
C PHE A 381 -7.37 -15.20 -27.11
N GLY A 382 -6.65 -16.31 -26.91
CA GLY A 382 -5.39 -16.58 -27.58
C GLY A 382 -5.57 -16.78 -29.08
N GLU A 383 -6.56 -17.62 -29.51
CA GLU A 383 -6.87 -17.89 -30.92
C GLU A 383 -7.32 -16.63 -31.68
N ARG A 384 -8.03 -15.76 -30.97
CA ARG A 384 -8.52 -14.48 -31.50
C ARG A 384 -7.51 -13.33 -31.38
N GLY A 385 -6.32 -13.60 -30.84
CA GLY A 385 -5.26 -12.60 -30.64
C GLY A 385 -5.62 -11.51 -29.64
N TYR A 386 -6.42 -11.82 -28.62
CA TYR A 386 -6.70 -10.93 -27.52
C TYR A 386 -5.73 -11.15 -26.36
N THR A 387 -5.43 -10.10 -25.63
CA THR A 387 -4.66 -10.13 -24.38
C THR A 387 -5.58 -9.81 -23.21
N ILE A 388 -5.57 -10.63 -22.16
CA ILE A 388 -6.32 -10.39 -20.94
C ILE A 388 -5.33 -9.92 -19.86
N LEU A 389 -5.50 -8.71 -19.35
CA LEU A 389 -4.66 -8.13 -18.30
C LEU A 389 -5.42 -8.04 -16.99
N PHE A 390 -4.79 -8.49 -15.91
CA PHE A 390 -5.38 -8.44 -14.58
C PHE A 390 -4.76 -7.37 -13.70
N PHE A 391 -5.64 -6.62 -13.04
CA PHE A 391 -5.33 -5.60 -12.05
C PHE A 391 -6.17 -5.89 -10.81
N ALA A 392 -5.54 -6.18 -9.68
CA ALA A 392 -6.26 -6.60 -8.49
C ALA A 392 -5.94 -5.74 -7.28
N ARG A 393 -6.92 -5.63 -6.38
CA ARG A 393 -6.75 -5.05 -5.05
C ARG A 393 -7.55 -5.84 -4.04
N LEU A 394 -7.14 -5.83 -2.78
CA LEU A 394 -7.87 -6.51 -1.72
C LEU A 394 -9.18 -5.79 -1.40
N ASN A 395 -9.10 -4.52 -1.03
CA ASN A 395 -10.24 -3.69 -0.65
C ASN A 395 -10.34 -2.47 -1.57
N LYS A 396 -11.56 -1.97 -1.79
CA LYS A 396 -11.80 -0.76 -2.61
C LYS A 396 -11.26 0.49 -1.93
N ASP A 397 -11.48 0.59 -0.63
CA ASP A 397 -11.08 1.73 0.19
C ASP A 397 -10.49 1.23 1.51
N VAL A 398 -9.46 1.89 1.99
CA VAL A 398 -8.85 1.62 3.29
C VAL A 398 -8.55 2.95 3.97
N GLY A 399 -9.17 3.18 5.14
CA GLY A 399 -8.98 4.42 5.89
C GLY A 399 -9.42 5.70 5.15
N GLY A 400 -10.45 5.62 4.29
CA GLY A 400 -10.95 6.75 3.50
C GLY A 400 -10.10 7.08 2.27
N ILE A 401 -9.16 6.21 1.91
CA ILE A 401 -8.32 6.37 0.72
C ILE A 401 -8.58 5.21 -0.24
N THR A 402 -8.90 5.52 -1.48
CA THR A 402 -9.10 4.51 -2.51
C THR A 402 -7.81 3.73 -2.75
N SER A 403 -7.86 2.41 -2.57
CA SER A 403 -6.74 1.52 -2.77
C SER A 403 -6.34 1.45 -4.25
N PRO A 404 -5.05 1.50 -4.57
CA PRO A 404 -4.55 1.25 -5.91
C PRO A 404 -4.77 -0.21 -6.31
N PHE A 405 -4.67 -0.48 -7.60
CA PHE A 405 -4.63 -1.83 -8.14
C PHE A 405 -3.19 -2.27 -8.34
N THR A 406 -2.88 -3.49 -7.97
CA THR A 406 -1.63 -4.17 -8.32
C THR A 406 -1.76 -4.77 -9.71
N TYR A 407 -0.79 -4.51 -10.58
CA TYR A 407 -0.74 -5.11 -11.91
C TYR A 407 -0.24 -6.56 -11.82
N LEU A 408 -1.11 -7.52 -12.10
CA LEU A 408 -0.79 -8.96 -12.05
C LEU A 408 -0.21 -9.51 -13.35
N GLY A 409 -0.19 -8.72 -14.41
CA GLY A 409 0.28 -9.15 -15.72
C GLY A 409 -0.82 -9.79 -16.59
N PRO A 410 -0.42 -10.43 -17.71
CA PRO A 410 -1.35 -11.09 -18.63
C PRO A 410 -1.79 -12.48 -18.13
N ALA A 411 -2.99 -12.90 -18.55
CA ALA A 411 -3.37 -14.31 -18.50
C ALA A 411 -2.49 -15.12 -19.44
N ARG A 412 -2.09 -16.31 -19.01
CA ARG A 412 -1.40 -17.32 -19.82
C ARG A 412 -2.39 -18.22 -20.53
N ALA A 413 -3.40 -18.72 -19.80
CA ALA A 413 -4.40 -19.65 -20.31
C ALA A 413 -5.73 -19.51 -19.56
N LEU A 414 -6.82 -19.91 -20.21
CA LEU A 414 -8.10 -20.19 -19.57
C LEU A 414 -8.15 -21.70 -19.27
N LEU A 415 -8.11 -22.05 -17.97
CA LEU A 415 -8.05 -23.45 -17.53
C LEU A 415 -9.45 -24.08 -17.45
N HIS A 416 -10.45 -23.31 -17.05
CA HIS A 416 -11.82 -23.77 -16.88
C HIS A 416 -12.82 -22.67 -17.18
N CYS A 417 -13.98 -23.05 -17.71
CA CYS A 417 -15.07 -22.15 -18.06
C CYS A 417 -16.41 -22.85 -17.88
N GLU A 418 -17.25 -22.34 -16.98
CA GLU A 418 -18.60 -22.87 -16.73
C GLU A 418 -19.65 -21.77 -16.55
N GLY A 419 -20.93 -22.14 -16.58
CA GLY A 419 -22.04 -21.19 -16.44
C GLY A 419 -22.20 -20.31 -17.68
N ASP A 420 -23.17 -19.38 -17.63
CA ASP A 420 -23.47 -18.45 -18.72
C ASP A 420 -23.76 -17.01 -18.24
N ARG A 421 -24.36 -16.83 -17.03
CA ARG A 421 -24.72 -15.52 -16.47
C ARG A 421 -24.63 -15.51 -14.94
N PRO A 422 -23.46 -15.30 -14.37
CA PRO A 422 -22.14 -15.01 -14.97
C PRO A 422 -21.46 -16.25 -15.55
N ILE A 423 -20.49 -16.03 -16.43
CA ILE A 423 -19.53 -17.05 -16.85
C ILE A 423 -18.46 -17.11 -15.77
N ARG A 424 -18.27 -18.29 -15.15
CA ARG A 424 -17.20 -18.54 -14.18
C ARG A 424 -15.97 -19.05 -14.89
N MET A 425 -14.85 -18.46 -14.63
CA MET A 425 -13.60 -18.74 -15.33
C MET A 425 -12.45 -18.92 -14.35
N ILE A 426 -11.61 -19.93 -14.60
CA ILE A 426 -10.33 -20.08 -13.90
C ILE A 426 -9.22 -19.73 -14.88
N TRP A 427 -8.52 -18.65 -14.55
CA TRP A 427 -7.41 -18.14 -15.34
C TRP A 427 -6.07 -18.57 -14.76
N GLU A 428 -5.16 -19.04 -15.61
CA GLU A 428 -3.76 -19.15 -15.29
C GLU A 428 -3.08 -17.81 -15.59
N LEU A 429 -2.42 -17.24 -14.61
CA LEU A 429 -1.64 -16.00 -14.74
C LEU A 429 -0.24 -16.33 -15.30
N ALA A 430 0.30 -15.48 -16.17
CA ALA A 430 1.66 -15.65 -16.68
C ALA A 430 2.74 -15.49 -15.59
N HIS A 431 2.41 -14.75 -14.54
CA HIS A 431 3.29 -14.50 -13.40
C HIS A 431 2.53 -14.78 -12.09
N PRO A 432 3.14 -15.52 -11.13
CA PRO A 432 2.52 -15.77 -9.85
C PRO A 432 2.30 -14.47 -9.07
N VAL A 433 1.13 -14.27 -8.47
CA VAL A 433 0.87 -13.08 -7.65
C VAL A 433 1.83 -12.98 -6.46
N PRO A 434 2.11 -11.77 -5.92
CA PRO A 434 2.89 -11.60 -4.71
C PRO A 434 2.35 -12.47 -3.57
N ALA A 435 3.28 -13.08 -2.79
CA ALA A 435 2.89 -13.96 -1.69
C ALA A 435 1.98 -13.26 -0.69
N GLU A 436 2.31 -12.02 -0.32
CA GLU A 436 1.54 -11.20 0.60
C GLU A 436 0.08 -11.01 0.13
N MET A 437 -0.15 -10.73 -1.16
CA MET A 437 -1.50 -10.58 -1.70
C MET A 437 -2.29 -11.90 -1.63
N TYR A 438 -1.63 -13.04 -1.91
CA TYR A 438 -2.26 -14.35 -1.83
C TYR A 438 -2.65 -14.71 -0.40
N GLU A 439 -1.73 -14.55 0.55
CA GLU A 439 -1.95 -14.82 1.97
C GLU A 439 -3.11 -13.97 2.54
N GLN A 440 -3.15 -12.69 2.20
CA GLN A 440 -4.23 -11.79 2.63
C GLN A 440 -5.57 -12.11 1.96
N ASN A 441 -5.58 -12.69 0.77
CA ASN A 441 -6.82 -13.13 0.11
C ASN A 441 -7.38 -14.42 0.74
N CYS A 442 -6.52 -15.33 1.21
CA CYS A 442 -6.93 -16.57 1.86
C CYS A 442 -7.54 -16.36 3.25
N VAL A 443 -7.26 -15.24 3.92
CA VAL A 443 -7.77 -14.93 5.28
C VAL A 443 -9.18 -14.34 5.24
N GLY A 444 -9.62 -13.81 4.11
CA GLY A 444 -10.93 -13.15 3.94
C GLY A 444 -12.02 -14.01 3.32
N GLY A 445 -11.75 -15.33 3.13
CA GLY A 445 -12.67 -16.28 2.51
C GLY A 445 -13.35 -17.23 3.52
#